data_de5e4c1065822e6dd8aa82cf7177581d
#
_entry.id   de5e4c1065822e6dd8aa82cf7177581d
#
_cell.length_a   1.000
_cell.length_b   1.000
_cell.length_c   1.000
_cell.angle_alpha   90.00
_cell.angle_beta   90.00
_cell.angle_gamma   90.00
#
_symmetry.space_group_name_H-M   'P 1'
#
loop_
_entity.id
_entity.type
_entity.pdbx_description
1 polymer ?
#
loop_
_entity_poly.entity_id
_entity_poly.type
_entity_poly.pdbx_seq_one_letter_code
_entity_poly.pdbx_strand_id
1 'polypeptide(L)'
;MSPAPRPVRRYGTPPALARLALVVPLTLAVLTGCSSTAPAPAGHDAADPAPAAARGTASPEAPRAGRVAAPARVAVPSIGVSSSLMELGLNADRTVEVPPAEKGMTAGWYTGGAVPGQAGAAVIIGHNDTRFGKAVFHDLKKIDKGADITVTDDRGKASHFTVTATESVSKNSFPTEKVYGPTEDHALRLITCDGDFDAQGHPVNNLIVYATLN
;
A
#
# COMPACT_ATOMS: atom_id res chain seq x y z
N MET A 1 40.89 37.07 31.04
CA MET A 1 39.51 37.23 31.56
C MET A 1 38.69 36.04 31.05
N SER A 2 38.54 35.01 31.92
CA SER A 2 37.77 33.80 31.61
C SER A 2 36.31 34.04 32.02
N PRO A 3 35.31 33.63 31.20
CA PRO A 3 33.92 33.74 31.58
C PRO A 3 33.50 32.59 32.52
N ALA A 4 32.70 32.92 33.53
CA ALA A 4 32.18 32.03 34.55
C ALA A 4 31.15 31.02 33.98
N PRO A 5 31.02 29.81 34.59
CA PRO A 5 30.05 28.80 34.16
C PRO A 5 28.62 29.16 34.58
N ARG A 6 27.63 28.91 33.70
CA ARG A 6 26.19 29.09 33.91
C ARG A 6 25.59 27.93 34.73
N PRO A 7 24.62 28.18 35.62
CA PRO A 7 24.01 27.13 36.42
C PRO A 7 23.10 26.22 35.65
N VAL A 8 23.23 24.90 35.88
CA VAL A 8 22.38 23.84 35.33
C VAL A 8 21.02 23.83 36.06
N ARG A 9 19.94 24.05 35.32
CA ARG A 9 18.56 23.89 35.83
C ARG A 9 18.25 22.41 36.02
N ARG A 10 18.02 22.00 37.26
CA ARG A 10 17.50 20.67 37.60
C ARG A 10 16.01 20.63 37.29
N TYR A 11 15.59 19.77 36.33
CA TYR A 11 14.20 19.46 36.10
C TYR A 11 13.71 18.45 37.13
N GLY A 12 12.66 18.84 37.88
CA GLY A 12 12.01 18.00 38.87
C GLY A 12 11.21 16.87 38.22
N THR A 13 11.24 15.70 38.80
CA THR A 13 10.46 14.50 38.46
C THR A 13 8.98 14.76 38.73
N PRO A 14 8.07 14.36 37.78
CA PRO A 14 6.63 14.40 38.01
C PRO A 14 6.16 13.26 38.92
N PRO A 15 5.06 13.44 39.70
CA PRO A 15 4.55 12.43 40.61
C PRO A 15 3.83 11.30 39.90
N ALA A 16 4.01 10.09 40.42
CA ALA A 16 3.33 8.88 39.97
C ALA A 16 1.82 8.98 40.22
N LEU A 17 1.02 8.88 39.14
CA LEU A 17 -0.43 8.72 39.21
C LEU A 17 -0.81 7.24 39.35
N ALA A 18 -1.54 6.95 40.42
CA ALA A 18 -2.03 5.64 40.81
C ALA A 18 -2.98 5.05 39.73
N ARG A 19 -2.73 3.79 39.37
CA ARG A 19 -3.62 3.00 38.53
C ARG A 19 -4.80 2.47 39.35
N LEU A 20 -6.00 2.93 39.01
CA LEU A 20 -7.25 2.39 39.55
C LEU A 20 -7.62 1.18 38.66
N ALA A 21 -7.61 -0.03 39.22
CA ALA A 21 -8.05 -1.26 38.57
C ALA A 21 -9.56 -1.34 38.64
N LEU A 22 -10.25 -1.31 37.51
CA LEU A 22 -11.68 -1.58 37.39
C LEU A 22 -11.90 -3.05 37.07
N VAL A 23 -12.40 -3.79 38.04
CA VAL A 23 -12.80 -5.20 37.89
C VAL A 23 -14.24 -5.23 37.38
N VAL A 24 -14.48 -5.79 36.20
CA VAL A 24 -15.81 -6.05 35.63
C VAL A 24 -16.12 -7.52 35.78
N PRO A 25 -17.22 -7.93 36.42
CA PRO A 25 -17.59 -9.35 36.53
C PRO A 25 -18.21 -9.87 35.24
N LEU A 26 -17.72 -11.02 34.79
CA LEU A 26 -18.20 -11.81 33.66
C LEU A 26 -19.46 -12.59 34.09
N THR A 27 -20.63 -12.23 33.57
CA THR A 27 -21.86 -13.02 33.73
C THR A 27 -22.00 -14.00 32.58
N LEU A 28 -21.94 -15.29 32.93
CA LEU A 28 -22.16 -16.45 32.05
C LEU A 28 -23.67 -16.68 31.93
N ALA A 29 -24.24 -16.51 30.73
CA ALA A 29 -25.61 -16.94 30.42
C ALA A 29 -25.59 -18.23 29.61
N VAL A 30 -26.05 -19.31 30.24
CA VAL A 30 -26.31 -20.62 29.64
C VAL A 30 -27.72 -20.58 29.08
N LEU A 31 -27.92 -20.86 27.80
CA LEU A 31 -29.22 -21.14 27.19
C LEU A 31 -29.20 -22.54 26.60
N THR A 32 -29.83 -23.46 27.33
CA THR A 32 -30.23 -24.81 26.92
C THR A 32 -31.56 -24.79 26.19
N GLY A 33 -31.77 -25.67 25.24
CA GLY A 33 -33.06 -26.09 24.73
C GLY A 33 -33.18 -26.00 23.21
N CYS A 34 -33.73 -26.88 22.44
CA CYS A 34 -34.38 -28.19 22.61
C CYS A 34 -34.32 -28.90 21.28
N SER A 35 -34.16 -30.20 21.37
CA SER A 35 -34.36 -31.18 20.30
C SER A 35 -35.79 -31.13 19.75
N SER A 36 -35.98 -31.37 18.47
CA SER A 36 -37.21 -31.93 17.91
C SER A 36 -36.85 -33.03 16.90
N THR A 37 -37.29 -34.23 17.27
CA THR A 37 -37.15 -35.50 16.61
C THR A 37 -38.34 -35.75 15.68
N ALA A 38 -38.07 -36.18 14.45
CA ALA A 38 -38.67 -37.20 13.59
C ALA A 38 -40.18 -37.09 13.21
N PRO A 39 -40.70 -37.91 12.28
CA PRO A 39 -40.23 -39.16 11.71
C PRO A 39 -40.27 -39.27 10.16
N ALA A 40 -39.64 -40.28 9.65
CA ALA A 40 -39.71 -40.75 8.27
C ALA A 40 -41.04 -41.51 7.99
N PRO A 41 -41.38 -41.68 6.71
CA PRO A 41 -41.79 -42.99 6.24
C PRO A 41 -41.01 -43.49 5.03
N ALA A 42 -40.98 -44.79 4.96
CA ALA A 42 -40.23 -45.67 4.06
C ALA A 42 -40.89 -45.83 2.67
N GLY A 43 -40.04 -46.18 1.72
CA GLY A 43 -40.41 -47.14 0.67
C GLY A 43 -40.45 -46.57 -0.74
N HIS A 44 -39.54 -46.94 -1.61
CA HIS A 44 -39.67 -47.95 -2.66
C HIS A 44 -38.46 -47.90 -3.61
N ASP A 45 -38.04 -49.09 -3.97
CA ASP A 45 -37.04 -49.48 -4.95
C ASP A 45 -37.18 -48.78 -6.32
N ALA A 46 -36.03 -48.51 -6.95
CA ALA A 46 -35.69 -49.03 -8.29
C ALA A 46 -34.42 -48.35 -8.88
N ALA A 47 -33.46 -49.23 -9.19
CA ALA A 47 -32.57 -49.18 -10.38
C ALA A 47 -31.74 -47.93 -10.64
N ASP A 48 -30.42 -48.14 -10.45
CA ASP A 48 -29.30 -47.52 -11.14
C ASP A 48 -29.51 -47.37 -12.69
N PRO A 49 -29.02 -46.34 -13.35
CA PRO A 49 -27.62 -46.30 -13.75
C PRO A 49 -26.92 -44.93 -13.55
N ALA A 50 -25.62 -44.98 -13.25
CA ALA A 50 -24.73 -43.86 -13.24
C ALA A 50 -24.74 -43.03 -14.53
N PRO A 51 -24.76 -41.67 -14.42
CA PRO A 51 -24.30 -40.86 -15.51
C PRO A 51 -22.93 -40.28 -15.24
N ALA A 52 -22.07 -40.54 -16.19
CA ALA A 52 -20.89 -39.85 -16.65
C ALA A 52 -20.49 -38.55 -15.88
N ALA A 53 -19.23 -38.55 -15.47
CA ALA A 53 -18.49 -37.35 -15.08
C ALA A 53 -18.68 -36.22 -16.09
N ALA A 54 -19.49 -35.25 -15.74
CA ALA A 54 -19.48 -33.94 -16.41
C ALA A 54 -18.16 -33.26 -16.05
N ARG A 55 -17.19 -33.35 -16.96
CA ARG A 55 -16.04 -32.44 -16.99
C ARG A 55 -16.62 -31.04 -17.05
N GLY A 56 -16.49 -30.30 -15.94
CA GLY A 56 -16.70 -28.87 -15.94
C GLY A 56 -15.74 -28.24 -16.95
N THR A 57 -16.24 -27.92 -18.10
CA THR A 57 -15.59 -27.02 -19.03
C THR A 57 -15.51 -25.68 -18.30
N ALA A 58 -14.31 -25.31 -17.84
CA ALA A 58 -14.03 -23.95 -17.46
C ALA A 58 -14.43 -23.07 -18.65
N SER A 59 -15.51 -22.33 -18.47
CA SER A 59 -15.94 -21.32 -19.44
C SER A 59 -14.76 -20.35 -19.61
N PRO A 60 -14.26 -20.12 -20.82
CA PRO A 60 -13.26 -19.07 -21.04
C PRO A 60 -13.91 -17.76 -20.60
N GLU A 61 -13.33 -17.12 -19.57
CA GLU A 61 -13.73 -15.78 -19.17
C GLU A 61 -13.64 -14.88 -20.40
N ALA A 62 -14.80 -14.38 -20.85
CA ALA A 62 -14.91 -13.53 -22.02
C ALA A 62 -13.92 -12.36 -21.88
N PRO A 63 -13.20 -11.95 -22.95
CA PRO A 63 -12.34 -10.78 -22.93
C PRO A 63 -13.14 -9.59 -22.42
N ARG A 64 -12.71 -8.99 -21.33
CA ARG A 64 -13.27 -7.74 -20.79
C ARG A 64 -12.94 -6.60 -21.75
N ALA A 65 -13.64 -6.59 -22.89
CA ALA A 65 -13.56 -5.52 -23.89
C ALA A 65 -14.11 -4.25 -23.23
N GLY A 66 -13.24 -3.24 -23.01
CA GLY A 66 -13.61 -1.91 -22.49
C GLY A 66 -12.97 -1.50 -21.17
N ARG A 67 -12.38 -2.41 -20.38
CA ARG A 67 -11.65 -2.02 -19.16
C ARG A 67 -10.26 -1.50 -19.54
N VAL A 68 -9.90 -0.31 -19.06
CA VAL A 68 -8.52 0.17 -19.11
C VAL A 68 -7.64 -0.83 -18.35
N ALA A 69 -6.53 -1.26 -18.96
CA ALA A 69 -5.60 -2.21 -18.34
C ALA A 69 -5.00 -1.59 -17.07
N ALA A 70 -5.02 -2.31 -15.96
CA ALA A 70 -4.45 -1.84 -14.71
C ALA A 70 -2.92 -2.08 -14.69
N PRO A 71 -2.13 -1.19 -14.08
CA PRO A 71 -0.71 -1.42 -13.90
C PRO A 71 -0.49 -2.62 -12.97
N ALA A 72 0.38 -3.54 -13.36
CA ALA A 72 0.63 -4.79 -12.65
C ALA A 72 2.05 -4.89 -12.07
N ARG A 73 3.02 -4.18 -12.66
CA ARG A 73 4.43 -4.23 -12.24
C ARG A 73 5.12 -2.90 -12.46
N VAL A 74 6.06 -2.56 -11.57
CA VAL A 74 7.03 -1.47 -11.76
C VAL A 74 8.45 -2.02 -11.68
N ALA A 75 9.34 -1.51 -12.53
CA ALA A 75 10.77 -1.82 -12.52
C ALA A 75 11.61 -0.55 -12.68
N VAL A 76 12.70 -0.45 -11.92
CA VAL A 76 13.74 0.59 -12.04
C VAL A 76 15.10 -0.12 -12.03
N PRO A 77 15.60 -0.54 -13.21
CA PRO A 77 16.80 -1.39 -13.31
C PRO A 77 18.04 -0.77 -12.68
N SER A 78 18.23 0.55 -12.80
CA SER A 78 19.41 1.28 -12.29
C SER A 78 19.62 1.13 -10.77
N ILE A 79 18.55 0.84 -10.01
CA ILE A 79 18.59 0.67 -8.56
C ILE A 79 18.04 -0.71 -8.12
N GLY A 80 17.89 -1.65 -9.05
CA GLY A 80 17.48 -3.03 -8.78
C GLY A 80 16.03 -3.19 -8.30
N VAL A 81 15.16 -2.20 -8.50
CA VAL A 81 13.74 -2.30 -8.13
C VAL A 81 12.99 -3.12 -9.16
N SER A 82 12.23 -4.12 -8.69
CA SER A 82 11.24 -4.87 -9.47
C SER A 82 10.13 -5.34 -8.52
N SER A 83 8.92 -4.85 -8.72
CA SER A 83 7.79 -5.12 -7.83
C SER A 83 6.50 -5.35 -8.60
N SER A 84 5.66 -6.27 -8.13
CA SER A 84 4.24 -6.24 -8.47
C SER A 84 3.60 -5.00 -7.88
N LEU A 85 2.48 -4.57 -8.47
CA LEU A 85 1.68 -3.45 -7.97
C LEU A 85 0.37 -3.96 -7.38
N MET A 86 0.01 -3.40 -6.22
CA MET A 86 -1.32 -3.51 -5.65
C MET A 86 -2.09 -2.21 -5.89
N GLU A 87 -3.41 -2.26 -5.85
CA GLU A 87 -4.24 -1.07 -5.88
C GLU A 87 -4.25 -0.38 -4.50
N LEU A 88 -4.18 0.95 -4.50
CA LEU A 88 -4.31 1.80 -3.31
C LEU A 88 -5.47 2.76 -3.52
N GLY A 89 -6.34 2.86 -2.53
CA GLY A 89 -7.44 3.80 -2.47
C GLY A 89 -7.17 4.98 -1.54
N LEU A 90 -8.23 5.46 -0.89
CA LEU A 90 -8.17 6.48 0.15
C LEU A 90 -8.60 5.89 1.49
N ASN A 91 -7.89 6.27 2.53
CA ASN A 91 -8.29 6.06 3.91
C ASN A 91 -9.56 6.87 4.26
N ALA A 92 -10.19 6.58 5.40
CA ALA A 92 -11.38 7.29 5.87
C ALA A 92 -11.15 8.81 6.09
N ASP A 93 -9.91 9.20 6.40
CA ASP A 93 -9.47 10.60 6.54
C ASP A 93 -9.08 11.25 5.21
N ARG A 94 -9.29 10.57 4.07
CA ARG A 94 -8.98 10.99 2.71
C ARG A 94 -7.48 11.09 2.38
N THR A 95 -6.61 10.56 3.22
CA THR A 95 -5.21 10.34 2.84
C THR A 95 -5.11 9.13 1.91
N VAL A 96 -4.08 9.11 1.05
CA VAL A 96 -3.83 7.95 0.17
C VAL A 96 -3.35 6.79 1.02
N GLU A 97 -3.90 5.60 0.76
CA GLU A 97 -3.42 4.36 1.38
C GLU A 97 -1.96 4.09 1.04
N VAL A 98 -1.29 3.33 1.91
CA VAL A 98 0.06 2.82 1.67
C VAL A 98 0.05 1.29 1.74
N PRO A 99 0.97 0.59 1.07
CA PRO A 99 1.07 -0.86 1.19
C PRO A 99 1.18 -1.29 2.66
N PRO A 100 0.57 -2.42 3.08
CA PRO A 100 0.78 -2.96 4.41
C PRO A 100 2.25 -3.25 4.68
N ALA A 101 2.73 -3.03 5.91
CA ALA A 101 4.15 -3.21 6.28
C ALA A 101 4.65 -4.65 6.01
N GLU A 102 3.77 -5.65 6.14
CA GLU A 102 4.01 -7.06 5.85
C GLU A 102 4.29 -7.32 4.36
N LYS A 103 3.83 -6.42 3.50
CA LYS A 103 4.07 -6.44 2.05
C LYS A 103 5.10 -5.40 1.63
N GLY A 104 6.10 -5.11 2.48
CA GLY A 104 7.08 -4.05 2.26
C GLY A 104 7.81 -4.10 0.90
N MET A 105 7.95 -5.28 0.29
CA MET A 105 8.52 -5.47 -1.05
C MET A 105 7.51 -5.27 -2.20
N THR A 106 6.25 -4.93 -1.90
CA THR A 106 5.21 -4.66 -2.90
C THR A 106 4.89 -3.16 -2.90
N ALA A 107 5.00 -2.53 -4.07
CA ALA A 107 4.54 -1.16 -4.27
C ALA A 107 3.03 -1.12 -4.58
N GLY A 108 2.42 0.05 -4.45
CA GLY A 108 1.02 0.22 -4.77
C GLY A 108 0.78 1.39 -5.71
N TRP A 109 -0.16 1.24 -6.63
CA TRP A 109 -0.62 2.29 -7.53
C TRP A 109 -1.90 2.93 -6.96
N TYR A 110 -1.90 4.27 -6.86
CA TYR A 110 -3.07 5.04 -6.42
C TYR A 110 -4.12 5.10 -7.53
N THR A 111 -5.27 4.46 -7.29
CA THR A 111 -6.35 4.31 -8.28
C THR A 111 -7.12 5.61 -8.56
N GLY A 112 -7.00 6.63 -7.69
CA GLY A 112 -7.59 7.95 -7.90
C GLY A 112 -6.77 8.86 -8.83
N GLY A 113 -5.56 8.44 -9.25
CA GLY A 113 -4.71 9.11 -10.23
C GLY A 113 -4.85 8.53 -11.64
N ALA A 114 -4.04 9.01 -12.57
CA ALA A 114 -4.00 8.48 -13.93
C ALA A 114 -3.49 7.03 -13.95
N VAL A 115 -3.88 6.27 -14.97
CA VAL A 115 -3.24 4.99 -15.29
C VAL A 115 -1.89 5.29 -15.94
N PRO A 116 -0.77 4.64 -15.51
CA PRO A 116 0.53 4.86 -16.13
C PRO A 116 0.50 4.72 -17.66
N GLY A 117 1.02 5.74 -18.34
CA GLY A 117 1.00 5.84 -19.81
C GLY A 117 -0.20 6.60 -20.39
N GLN A 118 -1.16 7.02 -19.57
CA GLN A 118 -2.23 7.95 -19.95
C GLN A 118 -1.90 9.38 -19.51
N ALA A 119 -2.60 10.36 -20.07
CA ALA A 119 -2.48 11.77 -19.63
C ALA A 119 -2.92 11.88 -18.17
N GLY A 120 -2.20 12.72 -17.42
CA GLY A 120 -2.37 12.88 -15.97
C GLY A 120 -1.20 12.35 -15.17
N ALA A 121 -1.26 12.53 -13.85
CA ALA A 121 -0.26 12.06 -12.91
C ALA A 121 -0.61 10.65 -12.39
N ALA A 122 0.15 9.66 -12.80
CA ALA A 122 0.13 8.33 -12.19
C ALA A 122 1.02 8.32 -10.93
N VAL A 123 0.53 7.77 -9.82
CA VAL A 123 1.26 7.75 -8.55
C VAL A 123 1.45 6.33 -8.06
N ILE A 124 2.71 5.97 -7.75
CA ILE A 124 3.09 4.68 -7.18
C ILE A 124 3.81 4.95 -5.86
N ILE A 125 3.35 4.29 -4.80
CA ILE A 125 3.84 4.45 -3.43
C ILE A 125 4.46 3.13 -2.97
N GLY A 126 5.60 3.22 -2.28
CA GLY A 126 6.25 2.06 -1.68
C GLY A 126 7.01 2.44 -0.42
N HIS A 127 7.23 1.46 0.44
CA HIS A 127 8.02 1.68 1.65
C HIS A 127 9.52 1.81 1.35
N ASN A 128 10.20 2.69 2.09
CA ASN A 128 11.66 2.72 2.19
C ASN A 128 12.16 1.56 3.05
N ASP A 129 11.66 1.52 4.30
CA ASP A 129 11.90 0.46 5.27
C ASP A 129 10.60 0.13 6.00
N THR A 130 10.52 -1.08 6.55
CA THR A 130 9.46 -1.52 7.45
C THR A 130 10.08 -2.15 8.69
N ARG A 131 9.27 -2.50 9.70
CA ARG A 131 9.74 -3.30 10.85
C ARG A 131 10.33 -4.68 10.45
N PHE A 132 10.15 -5.09 9.21
CA PHE A 132 10.70 -6.33 8.66
C PHE A 132 12.01 -6.11 7.87
N GLY A 133 12.51 -4.88 7.80
CA GLY A 133 13.75 -4.51 7.11
C GLY A 133 13.52 -3.67 5.87
N LYS A 134 14.53 -3.70 4.98
CA LYS A 134 14.51 -2.96 3.72
C LYS A 134 13.28 -3.30 2.89
N ALA A 135 12.66 -2.27 2.31
CA ALA A 135 11.46 -2.41 1.50
C ALA A 135 11.72 -2.04 0.03
N VAL A 136 10.66 -2.08 -0.77
CA VAL A 136 10.73 -1.97 -2.23
C VAL A 136 11.43 -0.71 -2.73
N PHE A 137 11.27 0.42 -2.04
CA PHE A 137 11.88 1.70 -2.40
C PHE A 137 13.02 2.14 -1.47
N HIS A 138 13.65 1.17 -0.76
CA HIS A 138 14.81 1.44 0.10
C HIS A 138 15.92 2.22 -0.61
N ASP A 139 16.22 1.84 -1.84
CA ASP A 139 17.28 2.44 -2.64
C ASP A 139 16.78 3.54 -3.61
N LEU A 140 15.51 3.97 -3.51
CA LEU A 140 14.93 4.97 -4.41
C LEU A 140 15.71 6.30 -4.39
N LYS A 141 16.32 6.66 -3.26
CA LYS A 141 17.18 7.85 -3.14
C LYS A 141 18.45 7.82 -4.00
N LYS A 142 18.81 6.65 -4.56
CA LYS A 142 19.97 6.47 -5.45
C LYS A 142 19.61 6.65 -6.92
N ILE A 143 18.33 6.91 -7.23
CA ILE A 143 17.90 7.08 -8.61
C ILE A 143 18.42 8.39 -9.19
N ASP A 144 18.97 8.32 -10.38
CA ASP A 144 19.49 9.51 -11.07
C ASP A 144 18.46 10.06 -12.07
N LYS A 145 18.56 11.36 -12.35
CA LYS A 145 17.89 11.97 -13.48
C LYS A 145 18.32 11.27 -14.78
N GLY A 146 17.34 10.96 -15.65
CA GLY A 146 17.57 10.21 -16.88
C GLY A 146 17.42 8.69 -16.71
N ALA A 147 17.26 8.17 -15.49
CA ALA A 147 17.00 6.74 -15.28
C ALA A 147 15.66 6.31 -15.89
N ASP A 148 15.62 5.07 -16.40
CA ASP A 148 14.39 4.46 -16.93
C ASP A 148 13.56 3.84 -15.80
N ILE A 149 12.24 4.07 -15.87
CA ILE A 149 11.22 3.41 -15.07
C ILE A 149 10.26 2.74 -16.03
N THR A 150 10.09 1.42 -15.90
CA THR A 150 9.13 0.67 -16.70
C THR A 150 7.92 0.30 -15.85
N VAL A 151 6.71 0.63 -16.31
CA VAL A 151 5.46 0.15 -15.73
C VAL A 151 4.79 -0.77 -16.75
N THR A 152 4.51 -2.03 -16.34
CA THR A 152 3.86 -3.03 -17.18
C THR A 152 2.43 -3.24 -16.67
N ASP A 153 1.46 -3.23 -17.58
CA ASP A 153 0.06 -3.46 -17.25
C ASP A 153 -0.30 -4.97 -17.15
N ASP A 154 -1.55 -5.27 -16.78
CA ASP A 154 -2.09 -6.62 -16.60
C ASP A 154 -2.26 -7.39 -17.95
N ARG A 155 -1.98 -6.74 -19.09
CA ARG A 155 -1.95 -7.32 -20.44
C ARG A 155 -0.53 -7.48 -20.98
N GLY A 156 0.49 -7.11 -20.19
CA GLY A 156 1.89 -7.20 -20.56
C GLY A 156 2.42 -6.03 -21.38
N LYS A 157 1.62 -4.96 -21.60
CA LYS A 157 2.09 -3.75 -22.27
C LYS A 157 2.97 -2.94 -21.32
N ALA A 158 4.18 -2.59 -21.78
CA ALA A 158 5.10 -1.74 -21.03
C ALA A 158 4.94 -0.27 -21.44
N SER A 159 5.02 0.62 -20.44
CA SER A 159 5.17 2.06 -20.58
C SER A 159 6.51 2.47 -19.96
N HIS A 160 7.34 3.19 -20.71
CA HIS A 160 8.67 3.63 -20.30
C HIS A 160 8.65 5.11 -19.94
N PHE A 161 9.23 5.44 -18.78
CA PHE A 161 9.29 6.79 -18.26
C PHE A 161 10.74 7.15 -17.96
N THR A 162 11.13 8.38 -18.28
CA THR A 162 12.44 8.92 -17.93
C THR A 162 12.33 9.81 -16.70
N VAL A 163 13.19 9.58 -15.68
CA VAL A 163 13.27 10.42 -14.49
C VAL A 163 13.71 11.84 -14.87
N THR A 164 12.92 12.82 -14.48
CA THR A 164 13.17 14.25 -14.76
C THR A 164 13.72 14.99 -13.57
N ALA A 165 13.29 14.62 -12.34
CA ALA A 165 13.73 15.23 -11.09
C ALA A 165 13.47 14.30 -9.89
N THR A 166 14.16 14.58 -8.78
CA THR A 166 13.87 14.04 -7.46
C THR A 166 13.75 15.18 -6.46
N GLU A 167 12.89 15.03 -5.45
CA GLU A 167 12.66 16.06 -4.44
C GLU A 167 12.37 15.40 -3.08
N SER A 168 13.11 15.80 -2.03
CA SER A 168 12.79 15.43 -0.65
C SER A 168 11.99 16.57 -0.02
N VAL A 169 10.78 16.26 0.46
CA VAL A 169 9.83 17.26 0.98
C VAL A 169 9.38 16.89 2.38
N SER A 170 9.20 17.90 3.24
CA SER A 170 8.61 17.67 4.56
C SER A 170 7.18 17.17 4.45
N LYS A 171 6.81 16.19 5.27
CA LYS A 171 5.42 15.71 5.37
C LYS A 171 4.44 16.80 5.79
N ASN A 172 4.92 17.79 6.56
CA ASN A 172 4.10 18.92 7.01
C ASN A 172 3.82 19.98 5.91
N SER A 173 4.56 19.93 4.80
CA SER A 173 4.42 20.83 3.65
C SER A 173 4.47 20.06 2.33
N PHE A 174 3.79 18.92 2.29
CA PHE A 174 3.74 18.07 1.11
C PHE A 174 3.07 18.80 -0.06
N PRO A 175 3.68 18.82 -1.27
CA PRO A 175 3.18 19.58 -2.41
C PRO A 175 2.05 18.81 -3.13
N THR A 176 0.89 18.67 -2.47
CA THR A 176 -0.25 17.84 -2.89
C THR A 176 -0.67 18.13 -4.34
N GLU A 177 -0.81 19.41 -4.69
CA GLU A 177 -1.24 19.82 -6.04
C GLU A 177 -0.22 19.44 -7.12
N LYS A 178 1.08 19.57 -6.83
CA LYS A 178 2.16 19.20 -7.76
C LYS A 178 2.23 17.68 -7.99
N VAL A 179 1.84 16.90 -6.98
CA VAL A 179 1.95 15.43 -7.00
C VAL A 179 0.70 14.77 -7.54
N TYR A 180 -0.48 15.21 -7.08
CA TYR A 180 -1.77 14.59 -7.38
C TYR A 180 -2.69 15.44 -8.25
N GLY A 181 -2.34 16.74 -8.45
CA GLY A 181 -3.14 17.66 -9.23
C GLY A 181 -3.18 17.30 -10.73
N PRO A 182 -4.10 17.92 -11.47
CA PRO A 182 -4.26 17.67 -12.90
C PRO A 182 -3.05 18.13 -13.69
N THR A 183 -2.69 17.39 -14.74
CA THR A 183 -1.68 17.75 -15.73
C THR A 183 -2.05 17.13 -17.08
N GLU A 184 -1.68 17.81 -18.17
CA GLU A 184 -1.80 17.28 -19.54
C GLU A 184 -0.66 16.30 -19.88
N ASP A 185 0.41 16.27 -19.06
CA ASP A 185 1.54 15.37 -19.27
C ASP A 185 1.15 13.94 -18.97
N HIS A 186 1.84 12.99 -19.61
CA HIS A 186 1.84 11.58 -19.22
C HIS A 186 2.89 11.39 -18.11
N ALA A 187 2.52 11.72 -16.88
CA ALA A 187 3.45 11.83 -15.77
C ALA A 187 3.41 10.62 -14.84
N LEU A 188 4.58 10.27 -14.27
CA LEU A 188 4.72 9.27 -13.22
C LEU A 188 5.37 9.89 -11.98
N ARG A 189 4.89 9.51 -10.81
CA ARG A 189 5.44 9.86 -9.50
C ARG A 189 5.72 8.59 -8.73
N LEU A 190 6.97 8.38 -8.26
CA LEU A 190 7.27 7.35 -7.25
C LEU A 190 7.46 8.05 -5.91
N ILE A 191 6.85 7.53 -4.84
CA ILE A 191 6.87 8.16 -3.51
C ILE A 191 7.28 7.14 -2.46
N THR A 192 8.20 7.55 -1.58
CA THR A 192 8.60 6.79 -0.40
C THR A 192 8.86 7.72 0.79
N CYS A 193 8.99 7.17 1.98
CA CYS A 193 9.46 7.92 3.15
C CYS A 193 10.95 8.25 3.01
N ASP A 194 11.37 9.41 3.57
CA ASP A 194 12.75 9.90 3.52
C ASP A 194 13.08 10.77 4.74
N GLY A 195 14.37 11.15 4.86
CA GLY A 195 14.87 12.07 5.86
C GLY A 195 15.11 11.46 7.23
N ASP A 196 15.34 12.35 8.20
CA ASP A 196 15.56 11.98 9.60
C ASP A 196 14.28 11.44 10.24
N PHE A 197 14.44 10.87 11.43
CA PHE A 197 13.32 10.36 12.22
C PHE A 197 12.92 11.34 13.30
N ASP A 198 11.62 11.48 13.56
CA ASP A 198 11.09 12.21 14.69
C ASP A 198 11.31 11.45 16.02
N ALA A 199 10.88 12.04 17.13
CA ALA A 199 11.01 11.44 18.47
C ALA A 199 10.20 10.12 18.62
N GLN A 200 9.26 9.84 17.73
CA GLN A 200 8.44 8.64 17.67
C GLN A 200 9.00 7.59 16.71
N GLY A 201 10.12 7.89 16.02
CA GLY A 201 10.75 7.00 15.06
C GLY A 201 10.09 6.98 13.69
N HIS A 202 9.36 8.04 13.31
CA HIS A 202 8.78 8.17 11.97
C HIS A 202 9.64 9.09 11.10
N PRO A 203 9.88 8.72 9.83
CA PRO A 203 10.56 9.60 8.88
C PRO A 203 9.78 10.90 8.70
N VAL A 204 10.48 12.05 8.73
CA VAL A 204 9.84 13.37 8.67
C VAL A 204 9.60 13.88 7.26
N ASN A 205 10.22 13.28 6.24
CA ASN A 205 10.11 13.67 4.85
C ASN A 205 9.52 12.54 3.99
N ASN A 206 9.16 12.91 2.77
CA ASN A 206 8.95 12.00 1.65
C ASN A 206 9.95 12.33 0.54
N LEU A 207 10.46 11.30 -0.13
CA LEU A 207 11.14 11.42 -1.42
C LEU A 207 10.12 11.24 -2.54
N ILE A 208 10.11 12.16 -3.48
CA ILE A 208 9.28 12.12 -4.68
C ILE A 208 10.20 12.06 -5.89
N VAL A 209 10.02 11.06 -6.73
CA VAL A 209 10.66 10.94 -8.04
C VAL A 209 9.65 11.36 -9.10
N TYR A 210 9.99 12.32 -9.93
CA TYR A 210 9.20 12.80 -11.05
C TYR A 210 9.72 12.20 -12.33
N ALA A 211 8.84 11.63 -13.16
CA ALA A 211 9.19 11.08 -14.45
C ALA A 211 8.10 11.37 -15.49
N THR A 212 8.47 11.36 -16.76
CA THR A 212 7.58 11.56 -17.91
C THR A 212 7.70 10.41 -18.88
N LEU A 213 6.60 10.08 -19.57
CA LEU A 213 6.56 9.06 -20.61
C LEU A 213 7.52 9.43 -21.75
N ASN A 214 8.21 8.42 -22.31
CA ASN A 214 9.15 8.57 -23.43
C ASN A 214 8.38 8.67 -24.75
#